data_db4920d4f218ee46534a4271f96febb8
#
_entry.id   db4920d4f218ee46534a4271f96febb8
#
_cell.length_a   1.000
_cell.length_b   1.000
_cell.length_c   1.000
_cell.angle_alpha   90.00
_cell.angle_beta   90.00
_cell.angle_gamma   90.00
#
_symmetry.space_group_name_H-M   'P 1'
#
loop_
_entity.id
_entity.type
_entity.pdbx_description
1 polymer ?
#
loop_
_entity_poly.entity_id
_entity_poly.type
_entity_poly.pdbx_seq_one_letter_code
_entity_poly.pdbx_strand_id
1 'polypeptide(L)'
;MVDTNPANTKEPMAVKLEPIVRRTFPQEDRATVQERVAKEVERDPEPFLARYVADPRSLGGRFVNSDLMKETFEDYRRSNETRNRYNAPVHNAAAVLAAEQFRRVISDISDLGRDVALFLTGVPGAGKTTFVLGGGALPTHVKVLYEGQLANAGKAIEKIEQALSAGLRPEITVVHLPAEEALRNTLQRFETEGRGASIEAMASIQGRLPDGLRAVQERFGEAVKLRLVDRRGTISTVLSGWRHLPLLESEGSYEAIKRNLGSILERDYRAGRIGQEAYEQALGKAPRDFHR
;
A
#
# COMPACT_ATOMS: atom_id res chain seq x y z
N MET A 1 -32.36 12.81 -46.77
CA MET A 1 -31.98 13.57 -45.60
C MET A 1 -31.53 12.54 -44.58
N VAL A 2 -30.24 12.46 -44.32
CA VAL A 2 -29.67 11.52 -43.35
C VAL A 2 -29.40 12.38 -42.11
N ASP A 3 -30.17 12.13 -41.02
CA ASP A 3 -29.97 12.75 -39.72
C ASP A 3 -28.70 12.18 -39.10
N THR A 4 -27.64 13.00 -39.07
CA THR A 4 -26.43 12.74 -38.33
C THR A 4 -26.65 13.21 -36.90
N ASN A 5 -26.94 12.27 -36.01
CA ASN A 5 -26.98 12.46 -34.58
C ASN A 5 -25.57 12.82 -34.08
N PRO A 6 -25.30 13.96 -33.43
CA PRO A 6 -24.00 14.30 -32.93
C PRO A 6 -23.66 13.37 -31.74
N ALA A 7 -22.53 12.66 -31.86
CA ALA A 7 -21.97 11.86 -30.80
C ALA A 7 -21.86 12.67 -29.51
N ASN A 8 -22.52 12.18 -28.47
CA ASN A 8 -22.48 12.72 -27.11
C ASN A 8 -21.09 12.49 -26.53
N THR A 9 -20.15 13.36 -26.85
CA THR A 9 -18.83 13.43 -26.18
C THR A 9 -19.06 13.98 -24.78
N LYS A 10 -19.24 13.07 -23.82
CA LYS A 10 -19.16 13.44 -22.39
C LYS A 10 -17.77 14.04 -22.18
N GLU A 11 -17.74 15.35 -21.85
CA GLU A 11 -16.52 15.98 -21.35
C GLU A 11 -15.96 15.14 -20.21
N PRO A 12 -14.64 14.88 -20.15
CA PRO A 12 -14.03 14.15 -19.05
C PRO A 12 -14.35 14.92 -17.75
N MET A 13 -15.03 14.27 -16.83
CA MET A 13 -15.31 14.84 -15.50
C MET A 13 -13.99 15.34 -14.91
N ALA A 14 -13.91 16.64 -14.58
CA ALA A 14 -12.74 17.23 -13.97
C ALA A 14 -12.34 16.41 -12.74
N VAL A 15 -11.09 15.92 -12.73
CA VAL A 15 -10.55 15.10 -11.66
C VAL A 15 -10.41 15.96 -10.41
N LYS A 16 -11.25 15.74 -9.42
CA LYS A 16 -11.14 16.38 -8.12
C LYS A 16 -10.31 15.47 -7.21
N LEU A 17 -9.00 15.68 -7.17
CA LEU A 17 -8.13 15.01 -6.24
C LEU A 17 -8.41 15.43 -4.79
N GLU A 18 -8.18 14.49 -3.85
CA GLU A 18 -8.10 14.86 -2.44
C GLU A 18 -6.89 15.80 -2.20
N PRO A 19 -6.95 16.72 -1.22
CA PRO A 19 -5.82 17.58 -0.90
C PRO A 19 -4.58 16.76 -0.50
N ILE A 20 -3.42 17.10 -1.09
CA ILE A 20 -2.16 16.47 -0.74
C ILE A 20 -1.62 17.09 0.55
N VAL A 21 -1.58 16.32 1.63
CA VAL A 21 -1.03 16.75 2.92
C VAL A 21 0.49 16.89 2.83
N ARG A 22 1.02 18.07 3.18
CA ARG A 22 2.46 18.32 3.30
C ARG A 22 2.93 18.03 4.71
N ARG A 23 4.08 17.35 4.80
CA ARG A 23 4.77 17.10 6.07
C ARG A 23 5.96 18.05 6.21
N THR A 24 6.35 18.36 7.43
CA THR A 24 7.57 19.13 7.68
C THR A 24 8.78 18.20 7.59
N PHE A 25 9.78 18.59 6.79
CA PHE A 25 11.07 17.94 6.69
C PHE A 25 12.16 18.92 7.08
N PRO A 26 13.06 18.56 8.02
CA PRO A 26 14.21 19.39 8.37
C PRO A 26 15.21 19.57 7.21
N GLN A 27 15.29 18.57 6.32
CA GLN A 27 16.19 18.60 5.16
C GLN A 27 15.52 19.34 4.00
N GLU A 28 16.18 20.39 3.50
CA GLU A 28 15.66 21.28 2.46
C GLU A 28 15.33 20.56 1.15
N ASP A 29 16.17 19.63 0.71
CA ASP A 29 15.95 18.86 -0.51
C ASP A 29 14.69 17.98 -0.41
N ARG A 30 14.40 17.42 0.77
CA ARG A 30 13.19 16.61 1.01
C ARG A 30 11.94 17.46 0.98
N ALA A 31 11.98 18.65 1.59
CA ALA A 31 10.88 19.61 1.54
C ALA A 31 10.63 20.08 0.10
N THR A 32 11.71 20.38 -0.63
CA THR A 32 11.67 20.82 -2.04
C THR A 32 11.06 19.75 -2.95
N VAL A 33 11.49 18.50 -2.83
CA VAL A 33 10.92 17.39 -3.61
C VAL A 33 9.44 17.18 -3.29
N GLN A 34 9.05 17.21 -2.00
CA GLN A 34 7.64 17.10 -1.61
C GLN A 34 6.80 18.18 -2.27
N GLU A 35 7.22 19.43 -2.17
CA GLU A 35 6.44 20.57 -2.67
C GLU A 35 6.34 20.56 -4.19
N ARG A 36 7.43 20.24 -4.89
CA ARG A 36 7.43 20.11 -6.35
C ARG A 36 6.47 19.02 -6.81
N VAL A 37 6.62 17.82 -6.28
CA VAL A 37 5.79 16.66 -6.66
C VAL A 37 4.32 16.91 -6.35
N ALA A 38 4.01 17.50 -5.19
CA ALA A 38 2.64 17.82 -4.84
C ALA A 38 2.02 18.84 -5.80
N LYS A 39 2.74 19.93 -6.14
CA LYS A 39 2.28 20.93 -7.11
C LYS A 39 2.09 20.36 -8.52
N GLU A 40 2.99 19.49 -8.96
CA GLU A 40 2.88 18.82 -10.27
C GLU A 40 1.63 17.96 -10.34
N VAL A 41 1.37 17.14 -9.30
CA VAL A 41 0.18 16.27 -9.22
C VAL A 41 -1.11 17.10 -9.12
N GLU A 42 -1.13 18.17 -8.31
CA GLU A 42 -2.30 19.05 -8.18
C GLU A 42 -2.62 19.80 -9.47
N ARG A 43 -1.58 20.16 -10.23
CA ARG A 43 -1.75 20.83 -11.52
C ARG A 43 -2.28 19.90 -12.60
N ASP A 44 -1.70 18.71 -12.72
CA ASP A 44 -2.07 17.72 -13.75
C ASP A 44 -1.71 16.30 -13.28
N PRO A 45 -2.67 15.50 -12.79
CA PRO A 45 -2.44 14.11 -12.36
C PRO A 45 -2.31 13.12 -13.52
N GLU A 46 -2.80 13.46 -14.72
CA GLU A 46 -2.93 12.53 -15.85
C GLU A 46 -1.59 11.88 -16.29
N PRO A 47 -0.47 12.63 -16.41
CA PRO A 47 0.79 12.03 -16.80
C PRO A 47 1.29 10.98 -15.80
N PHE A 48 0.99 11.13 -14.51
CA PHE A 48 1.37 10.16 -13.47
C PHE A 48 0.49 8.91 -13.53
N LEU A 49 -0.81 9.10 -13.67
CA LEU A 49 -1.75 7.98 -13.81
C LEU A 49 -1.51 7.19 -15.09
N ALA A 50 -1.23 7.86 -16.21
CA ALA A 50 -0.88 7.20 -17.46
C ALA A 50 0.41 6.36 -17.34
N ARG A 51 1.46 6.91 -16.71
CA ARG A 51 2.70 6.15 -16.43
C ARG A 51 2.44 4.96 -15.52
N TYR A 52 1.57 5.12 -14.51
CA TYR A 52 1.19 4.03 -13.64
C TYR A 52 0.48 2.90 -14.38
N VAL A 53 -0.51 3.22 -15.20
CA VAL A 53 -1.26 2.25 -16.01
C VAL A 53 -0.36 1.52 -17.01
N ALA A 54 0.62 2.23 -17.59
CA ALA A 54 1.60 1.67 -18.51
C ALA A 54 2.65 0.77 -17.82
N ASP A 55 2.83 0.85 -16.50
CA ASP A 55 3.74 -0.03 -15.77
C ASP A 55 3.15 -1.46 -15.72
N PRO A 56 3.82 -2.49 -16.27
CA PRO A 56 3.30 -3.86 -16.26
C PRO A 56 2.96 -4.39 -14.87
N ARG A 57 3.66 -3.90 -13.83
CA ARG A 57 3.43 -4.28 -12.44
C ARG A 57 2.07 -3.80 -11.92
N SER A 58 1.49 -2.76 -12.53
CA SER A 58 0.16 -2.25 -12.18
C SER A 58 -0.98 -3.09 -12.76
N LEU A 59 -0.68 -4.06 -13.64
CA LEU A 59 -1.66 -4.88 -14.36
C LEU A 59 -2.72 -4.02 -15.10
N GLY A 60 -2.26 -3.02 -15.83
CA GLY A 60 -3.11 -2.06 -16.51
C GLY A 60 -3.84 -1.12 -15.56
N GLY A 61 -3.24 -0.81 -14.42
CA GLY A 61 -3.79 0.06 -13.38
C GLY A 61 -4.78 -0.63 -12.43
N ARG A 62 -5.04 -1.94 -12.60
CA ARG A 62 -5.98 -2.71 -11.75
C ARG A 62 -5.37 -3.15 -10.42
N PHE A 63 -4.07 -3.30 -10.33
CA PHE A 63 -3.36 -3.40 -9.06
C PHE A 63 -3.04 -2.00 -8.59
N VAL A 64 -3.74 -1.53 -7.56
CA VAL A 64 -3.58 -0.20 -6.98
C VAL A 64 -2.75 -0.29 -5.72
N ASN A 65 -1.54 0.29 -5.77
CA ASN A 65 -0.56 0.27 -4.69
C ASN A 65 0.18 1.61 -4.65
N SER A 66 0.14 2.30 -3.52
CA SER A 66 0.77 3.62 -3.35
C SER A 66 2.31 3.56 -3.44
N ASP A 67 2.94 2.44 -3.07
CA ASP A 67 4.38 2.28 -3.21
C ASP A 67 4.80 2.13 -4.67
N LEU A 68 4.00 1.39 -5.47
CA LEU A 68 4.21 1.33 -6.91
C LEU A 68 3.92 2.68 -7.58
N MET A 69 2.93 3.42 -7.10
CA MET A 69 2.63 4.77 -7.60
C MET A 69 3.81 5.74 -7.43
N LYS A 70 4.64 5.58 -6.39
CA LYS A 70 5.86 6.39 -6.20
C LYS A 70 6.84 6.26 -7.36
N GLU A 71 6.87 5.13 -8.07
CA GLU A 71 7.77 4.91 -9.22
C GLU A 71 7.41 5.81 -10.42
N THR A 72 6.27 6.48 -10.39
CA THR A 72 5.90 7.47 -11.41
C THR A 72 6.63 8.81 -11.24
N PHE A 73 7.24 9.05 -10.06
CA PHE A 73 7.99 10.26 -9.75
C PHE A 73 9.47 10.10 -10.10
N GLU A 74 9.99 10.98 -10.95
CA GLU A 74 11.36 10.92 -11.44
C GLU A 74 12.39 10.97 -10.31
N ASP A 75 12.19 11.90 -9.35
CA ASP A 75 13.12 12.06 -8.22
C ASP A 75 13.21 10.81 -7.35
N TYR A 76 12.13 10.06 -7.23
CA TYR A 76 12.09 8.85 -6.41
C TYR A 76 12.76 7.67 -7.09
N ARG A 77 12.52 7.46 -8.39
CA ARG A 77 12.89 6.22 -9.11
C ARG A 77 14.33 6.14 -9.59
N ARG A 78 15.13 7.21 -9.48
CA ARG A 78 16.49 7.31 -10.06
C ARG A 78 17.47 6.25 -9.54
N SER A 79 17.45 5.99 -8.23
CA SER A 79 18.36 5.05 -7.58
C SER A 79 17.76 4.50 -6.28
N ASN A 80 18.44 3.52 -5.66
CA ASN A 80 18.06 3.01 -4.34
C ASN A 80 18.19 4.09 -3.26
N GLU A 81 19.19 4.94 -3.34
CA GLU A 81 19.42 6.05 -2.42
C GLU A 81 18.27 7.06 -2.52
N THR A 82 17.83 7.42 -3.73
CA THR A 82 16.72 8.35 -3.92
C THR A 82 15.39 7.74 -3.49
N ARG A 83 15.18 6.43 -3.69
CA ARG A 83 14.02 5.71 -3.14
C ARG A 83 13.98 5.79 -1.62
N ASN A 84 15.10 5.56 -0.94
CA ASN A 84 15.20 5.71 0.49
C ASN A 84 14.95 7.16 0.92
N ARG A 85 15.68 8.12 0.32
CA ARG A 85 15.64 9.52 0.72
C ARG A 85 14.29 10.19 0.54
N TYR A 86 13.63 9.93 -0.59
CA TYR A 86 12.37 10.60 -0.96
C TYR A 86 11.12 9.76 -0.71
N ASN A 87 11.24 8.58 -0.09
CA ASN A 87 10.09 7.72 0.21
C ASN A 87 8.98 8.45 0.97
N ALA A 88 9.32 9.17 2.03
CA ALA A 88 8.34 9.94 2.81
C ALA A 88 7.88 11.23 2.11
N PRO A 89 8.75 12.05 1.48
CA PRO A 89 8.36 13.23 0.70
C PRO A 89 7.28 12.97 -0.35
N VAL A 90 7.39 11.91 -1.14
CA VAL A 90 6.45 11.65 -2.23
C VAL A 90 5.23 10.79 -1.82
N HIS A 91 5.20 10.32 -0.56
CA HIS A 91 4.20 9.33 -0.11
C HIS A 91 2.76 9.84 -0.23
N ASN A 92 2.49 11.07 0.21
CA ASN A 92 1.12 11.59 0.24
C ASN A 92 0.60 11.87 -1.17
N ALA A 93 1.43 12.36 -2.08
CA ALA A 93 1.08 12.54 -3.48
C ALA A 93 0.77 11.18 -4.15
N ALA A 94 1.61 10.16 -3.90
CA ALA A 94 1.35 8.80 -4.38
C ALA A 94 0.06 8.20 -3.82
N ALA A 95 -0.26 8.46 -2.55
CA ALA A 95 -1.48 7.96 -1.92
C ALA A 95 -2.74 8.59 -2.55
N VAL A 96 -2.70 9.90 -2.85
CA VAL A 96 -3.81 10.60 -3.52
C VAL A 96 -4.01 10.08 -4.95
N LEU A 97 -2.93 9.91 -5.71
CA LEU A 97 -3.00 9.32 -7.05
C LEU A 97 -3.51 7.86 -7.02
N ALA A 98 -3.08 7.08 -6.04
CA ALA A 98 -3.57 5.71 -5.87
C ALA A 98 -5.08 5.67 -5.51
N ALA A 99 -5.56 6.61 -4.69
CA ALA A 99 -6.97 6.74 -4.38
C ALA A 99 -7.79 7.10 -5.63
N GLU A 100 -7.29 8.00 -6.46
CA GLU A 100 -7.92 8.36 -7.73
C GLU A 100 -7.92 7.19 -8.73
N GLN A 101 -6.79 6.46 -8.83
CA GLN A 101 -6.72 5.26 -9.68
C GLN A 101 -7.73 4.20 -9.24
N PHE A 102 -7.86 3.98 -7.92
CA PHE A 102 -8.87 3.07 -7.38
C PHE A 102 -10.28 3.49 -7.79
N ARG A 103 -10.62 4.78 -7.62
CA ARG A 103 -11.92 5.35 -8.02
C ARG A 103 -12.20 5.12 -9.51
N ARG A 104 -11.22 5.35 -10.38
CA ARG A 104 -11.36 5.13 -11.83
C ARG A 104 -11.67 3.68 -12.17
N VAL A 105 -10.91 2.75 -11.58
CA VAL A 105 -11.08 1.33 -11.86
C VAL A 105 -12.43 0.81 -11.39
N ILE A 106 -12.88 1.19 -10.20
CA ILE A 106 -14.18 0.73 -9.70
C ILE A 106 -15.38 1.36 -10.44
N SER A 107 -15.20 2.56 -11.00
CA SER A 107 -16.24 3.28 -11.76
C SER A 107 -16.27 2.91 -13.24
N ASP A 108 -15.34 2.10 -13.72
CA ASP A 108 -15.32 1.68 -15.13
C ASP A 108 -16.43 0.66 -15.41
N ILE A 109 -17.48 1.13 -16.10
CA ILE A 109 -18.64 0.30 -16.48
C ILE A 109 -18.37 -0.58 -17.69
N SER A 110 -17.28 -0.42 -18.41
CA SER A 110 -16.95 -1.24 -19.58
C SER A 110 -16.52 -2.66 -19.20
N ASP A 111 -16.06 -2.85 -17.96
CA ASP A 111 -15.60 -4.12 -17.40
C ASP A 111 -16.68 -4.79 -16.54
N LEU A 112 -17.75 -5.24 -17.16
CA LEU A 112 -18.90 -5.88 -16.49
C LEU A 112 -18.63 -7.33 -16.03
N GLY A 113 -17.57 -7.97 -16.54
CA GLY A 113 -17.23 -9.36 -16.22
C GLY A 113 -16.51 -9.54 -14.86
N ARG A 114 -16.16 -8.45 -14.19
CA ARG A 114 -15.43 -8.48 -12.93
C ARG A 114 -16.19 -7.74 -11.84
N ASP A 115 -16.48 -8.44 -10.78
CA ASP A 115 -17.38 -7.98 -9.71
C ASP A 115 -16.73 -7.94 -8.32
N VAL A 116 -15.43 -8.25 -8.19
CA VAL A 116 -14.73 -8.29 -6.91
C VAL A 116 -13.75 -7.14 -6.77
N ALA A 117 -13.83 -6.42 -5.64
CA ALA A 117 -12.79 -5.53 -5.13
C ALA A 117 -11.98 -6.29 -4.07
N LEU A 118 -10.75 -6.67 -4.40
CA LEU A 118 -9.86 -7.39 -3.50
C LEU A 118 -8.96 -6.41 -2.74
N PHE A 119 -9.09 -6.40 -1.42
CA PHE A 119 -8.28 -5.60 -0.50
C PHE A 119 -7.17 -6.46 0.09
N LEU A 120 -5.93 -6.11 -0.17
CA LEU A 120 -4.75 -6.83 0.30
C LEU A 120 -4.07 -6.04 1.41
N THR A 121 -3.90 -6.67 2.57
CA THR A 121 -3.27 -6.05 3.74
C THR A 121 -2.36 -6.99 4.49
N GLY A 122 -1.61 -6.45 5.45
CA GLY A 122 -0.63 -7.15 6.28
C GLY A 122 0.64 -6.33 6.44
N VAL A 123 1.50 -6.73 7.37
CA VAL A 123 2.73 -6.01 7.69
C VAL A 123 3.66 -5.92 6.47
N PRO A 124 4.46 -4.86 6.32
CA PRO A 124 5.55 -4.83 5.34
C PRO A 124 6.47 -6.04 5.51
N GLY A 125 6.90 -6.64 4.40
CA GLY A 125 7.72 -7.86 4.45
C GLY A 125 6.94 -9.18 4.55
N ALA A 126 5.62 -9.15 4.73
CA ALA A 126 4.80 -10.37 4.81
C ALA A 126 4.67 -11.13 3.47
N GLY A 127 5.14 -10.57 2.35
CA GLY A 127 5.06 -11.21 1.03
C GLY A 127 3.67 -11.14 0.38
N LYS A 128 2.91 -10.09 0.67
CA LYS A 128 1.56 -9.86 0.14
C LYS A 128 1.46 -9.96 -1.37
N THR A 129 2.24 -9.15 -2.07
CA THR A 129 2.23 -9.09 -3.54
C THR A 129 2.62 -10.42 -4.16
N THR A 130 3.66 -11.07 -3.61
CA THR A 130 4.10 -12.40 -4.07
C THR A 130 3.00 -13.45 -3.91
N PHE A 131 2.26 -13.42 -2.79
CA PHE A 131 1.17 -14.37 -2.56
C PHE A 131 0.03 -14.22 -3.57
N VAL A 132 -0.41 -12.98 -3.83
CA VAL A 132 -1.57 -12.73 -4.70
C VAL A 132 -1.19 -12.77 -6.18
N LEU A 133 0.01 -12.29 -6.54
CA LEU A 133 0.47 -12.17 -7.92
C LEU A 133 1.50 -13.23 -8.33
N GLY A 134 1.73 -14.25 -7.50
CA GLY A 134 2.68 -15.32 -7.81
C GLY A 134 2.40 -16.07 -9.12
N GLY A 135 1.17 -15.99 -9.62
CA GLY A 135 0.78 -16.46 -10.94
C GLY A 135 0.88 -15.43 -12.06
N GLY A 136 1.38 -14.21 -11.79
CA GLY A 136 1.58 -13.15 -12.79
C GLY A 136 0.29 -12.43 -13.25
N ALA A 137 -0.89 -12.84 -12.78
CA ALA A 137 -2.17 -12.24 -13.15
C ALA A 137 -3.16 -12.23 -11.98
N LEU A 138 -4.10 -11.28 -12.02
CA LEU A 138 -5.24 -11.29 -11.09
C LEU A 138 -6.23 -12.40 -11.46
N PRO A 139 -6.94 -12.97 -10.47
CA PRO A 139 -8.08 -13.83 -10.75
C PRO A 139 -9.09 -13.13 -11.68
N THR A 140 -9.70 -13.87 -12.60
CA THR A 140 -10.51 -13.32 -13.68
C THR A 140 -11.71 -12.49 -13.20
N HIS A 141 -12.26 -12.81 -12.04
CA HIS A 141 -13.40 -12.11 -11.42
C HIS A 141 -12.99 -10.85 -10.63
N VAL A 142 -11.69 -10.63 -10.38
CA VAL A 142 -11.22 -9.46 -9.62
C VAL A 142 -11.14 -8.24 -10.54
N LYS A 143 -11.92 -7.20 -10.25
CA LYS A 143 -11.90 -5.91 -10.95
C LYS A 143 -10.72 -5.06 -10.53
N VAL A 144 -10.51 -4.93 -9.23
CA VAL A 144 -9.42 -4.16 -8.63
C VAL A 144 -8.78 -4.94 -7.50
N LEU A 145 -7.45 -4.90 -7.43
CA LEU A 145 -6.66 -5.28 -6.27
C LEU A 145 -6.11 -4.00 -5.64
N TYR A 146 -6.59 -3.67 -4.44
CA TYR A 146 -6.11 -2.53 -3.66
C TYR A 146 -5.19 -3.02 -2.54
N GLU A 147 -3.91 -2.70 -2.60
CA GLU A 147 -2.98 -2.96 -1.50
C GLU A 147 -2.88 -1.73 -0.60
N GLY A 148 -3.34 -1.87 0.64
CA GLY A 148 -3.38 -0.77 1.60
C GLY A 148 -3.37 -1.24 3.05
N GLN A 149 -3.25 -0.25 3.95
CA GLN A 149 -3.24 -0.50 5.39
C GLN A 149 -4.68 -0.43 5.94
N LEU A 150 -5.27 -1.56 6.27
CA LEU A 150 -6.58 -1.62 6.90
C LEU A 150 -6.54 -1.45 8.44
N ALA A 151 -5.38 -1.12 8.99
CA ALA A 151 -5.21 -0.77 10.40
C ALA A 151 -5.87 0.57 10.80
N ASN A 152 -6.15 1.45 9.82
CA ASN A 152 -6.96 2.64 10.02
C ASN A 152 -8.41 2.32 9.63
N ALA A 153 -9.26 2.09 10.62
CA ALA A 153 -10.65 1.70 10.44
C ALA A 153 -11.44 2.67 9.55
N GLY A 154 -11.32 3.98 9.75
CA GLY A 154 -12.06 4.98 8.97
C GLY A 154 -11.72 4.93 7.47
N LYS A 155 -10.44 4.89 7.13
CA LYS A 155 -9.99 4.78 5.74
C LYS A 155 -10.34 3.43 5.11
N ALA A 156 -10.30 2.35 5.89
CA ALA A 156 -10.70 1.02 5.44
C ALA A 156 -12.19 0.98 5.09
N ILE A 157 -13.04 1.48 5.99
CA ILE A 157 -14.49 1.57 5.81
C ILE A 157 -14.81 2.41 4.57
N GLU A 158 -14.23 3.60 4.44
CA GLU A 158 -14.45 4.48 3.28
C GLU A 158 -14.15 3.77 1.95
N LYS A 159 -13.02 3.09 1.83
CA LYS A 159 -12.64 2.38 0.59
C LYS A 159 -13.57 1.20 0.29
N ILE A 160 -14.02 0.49 1.32
CA ILE A 160 -14.98 -0.60 1.17
C ILE A 160 -16.36 -0.07 0.76
N GLU A 161 -16.82 1.05 1.35
CA GLU A 161 -18.06 1.71 0.96
C GLU A 161 -18.05 2.18 -0.50
N GLN A 162 -16.91 2.72 -0.98
CA GLN A 162 -16.73 3.07 -2.39
C GLN A 162 -16.91 1.84 -3.30
N ALA A 163 -16.31 0.69 -2.94
CA ALA A 163 -16.44 -0.53 -3.71
C ALA A 163 -17.90 -1.07 -3.72
N LEU A 164 -18.56 -1.09 -2.55
CA LEU A 164 -19.97 -1.50 -2.42
C LEU A 164 -20.90 -0.58 -3.24
N SER A 165 -20.67 0.73 -3.18
CA SER A 165 -21.46 1.72 -3.93
C SER A 165 -21.27 1.59 -5.46
N ALA A 166 -20.13 1.04 -5.90
CA ALA A 166 -19.88 0.69 -7.29
C ALA A 166 -20.44 -0.69 -7.68
N GLY A 167 -21.20 -1.35 -6.79
CA GLY A 167 -21.78 -2.67 -7.04
C GLY A 167 -20.80 -3.84 -6.97
N LEU A 168 -19.60 -3.62 -6.42
CA LEU A 168 -18.59 -4.67 -6.29
C LEU A 168 -18.76 -5.42 -4.96
N ARG A 169 -18.27 -6.66 -4.94
CA ARG A 169 -18.17 -7.50 -3.74
C ARG A 169 -16.78 -7.32 -3.10
N PRO A 170 -16.66 -6.68 -1.91
CA PRO A 170 -15.38 -6.56 -1.26
C PRO A 170 -14.92 -7.89 -0.65
N GLU A 171 -13.66 -8.24 -0.93
CA GLU A 171 -12.97 -9.35 -0.29
C GLU A 171 -11.65 -8.84 0.31
N ILE A 172 -11.38 -9.16 1.58
CA ILE A 172 -10.14 -8.81 2.25
C ILE A 172 -9.24 -10.04 2.30
N THR A 173 -8.00 -9.91 1.85
CA THR A 173 -6.95 -10.90 2.08
C THR A 173 -5.89 -10.30 2.99
N VAL A 174 -5.73 -10.87 4.17
CA VAL A 174 -4.66 -10.54 5.11
C VAL A 174 -3.55 -11.55 4.94
N VAL A 175 -2.35 -11.10 4.64
CA VAL A 175 -1.15 -11.96 4.68
C VAL A 175 -0.47 -11.73 6.02
N HIS A 176 -0.52 -12.76 6.86
CA HIS A 176 0.04 -12.78 8.21
C HIS A 176 1.39 -13.48 8.22
N LEU A 177 2.40 -12.79 8.73
CA LEU A 177 3.74 -13.29 9.01
C LEU A 177 4.17 -12.71 10.35
N PRO A 178 4.87 -13.49 11.23
CA PRO A 178 5.41 -12.95 12.48
C PRO A 178 6.25 -11.68 12.24
N ALA A 179 6.12 -10.71 13.14
CA ALA A 179 6.77 -9.41 13.01
C ALA A 179 8.29 -9.52 12.84
N GLU A 180 8.92 -10.49 13.53
CA GLU A 180 10.35 -10.76 13.45
C GLU A 180 10.79 -11.23 12.04
N GLU A 181 10.04 -12.14 11.43
CA GLU A 181 10.34 -12.63 10.08
C GLU A 181 10.09 -11.52 9.04
N ALA A 182 9.00 -10.77 9.23
CA ALA A 182 8.69 -9.64 8.39
C ALA A 182 9.79 -8.54 8.47
N LEU A 183 10.39 -8.32 9.65
CA LEU A 183 11.51 -7.40 9.81
C LEU A 183 12.72 -7.83 8.97
N ARG A 184 13.11 -9.11 9.03
CA ARG A 184 14.23 -9.64 8.23
C ARG A 184 14.00 -9.42 6.73
N ASN A 185 12.78 -9.67 6.26
CA ASN A 185 12.42 -9.45 4.86
C ASN A 185 12.49 -7.96 4.46
N THR A 186 12.10 -7.04 5.36
CA THR A 186 12.19 -5.60 5.06
C THR A 186 13.63 -5.09 5.07
N LEU A 187 14.48 -5.63 5.94
CA LEU A 187 15.91 -5.30 5.97
C LEU A 187 16.61 -5.77 4.69
N GLN A 188 16.35 -7.02 4.27
CA GLN A 188 16.87 -7.54 2.99
C GLN A 188 16.41 -6.70 1.81
N ARG A 189 15.13 -6.32 1.79
CA ARG A 189 14.57 -5.46 0.74
C ARG A 189 15.18 -4.06 0.73
N PHE A 190 15.55 -3.53 1.89
CA PHE A 190 16.26 -2.25 1.97
C PHE A 190 17.63 -2.34 1.28
N GLU A 191 18.39 -3.39 1.53
CA GLU A 191 19.69 -3.60 0.90
C GLU A 191 19.61 -3.76 -0.62
N THR A 192 18.58 -4.46 -1.10
CA THR A 192 18.45 -4.76 -2.54
C THR A 192 17.74 -3.67 -3.34
N GLU A 193 16.76 -2.97 -2.75
CA GLU A 193 15.86 -2.06 -3.46
C GLU A 193 15.87 -0.61 -2.90
N GLY A 194 16.59 -0.35 -1.79
CA GLY A 194 16.52 0.94 -1.07
C GLY A 194 15.17 1.17 -0.37
N ARG A 195 14.35 0.14 -0.22
CA ARG A 195 12.96 0.22 0.27
C ARG A 195 12.80 -0.64 1.52
N GLY A 196 12.80 -0.01 2.67
CA GLY A 196 12.55 -0.65 3.97
C GLY A 196 11.28 -0.14 4.65
N ALA A 197 10.98 -0.71 5.82
CA ALA A 197 9.94 -0.23 6.72
C ALA A 197 10.53 0.01 8.11
N SER A 198 10.07 1.05 8.80
CA SER A 198 10.48 1.27 10.18
C SER A 198 9.76 0.31 11.13
N ILE A 199 10.41 -0.04 12.24
CA ILE A 199 9.79 -0.86 13.31
C ILE A 199 8.54 -0.18 13.87
N GLU A 200 8.51 1.16 13.90
CA GLU A 200 7.33 1.95 14.26
C GLU A 200 6.15 1.67 13.34
N ALA A 201 6.38 1.74 12.01
CA ALA A 201 5.35 1.47 11.02
C ALA A 201 4.89 0.00 11.06
N MET A 202 5.84 -0.94 11.20
CA MET A 202 5.53 -2.37 11.29
C MET A 202 4.68 -2.69 12.51
N ALA A 203 5.07 -2.19 13.70
CA ALA A 203 4.34 -2.39 14.94
C ALA A 203 2.95 -1.72 14.90
N SER A 204 2.86 -0.51 14.33
CA SER A 204 1.59 0.19 14.17
C SER A 204 0.61 -0.56 13.27
N ILE A 205 1.10 -1.11 12.16
CA ILE A 205 0.25 -1.88 11.23
C ILE A 205 -0.19 -3.18 11.89
N GLN A 206 0.75 -3.98 12.40
CA GLN A 206 0.44 -5.30 12.93
C GLN A 206 -0.38 -5.24 14.20
N GLY A 207 -0.04 -4.33 15.13
CA GLY A 207 -0.74 -4.22 16.40
C GLY A 207 -2.12 -3.56 16.32
N ARG A 208 -2.44 -2.83 15.24
CA ARG A 208 -3.75 -2.17 15.06
C ARG A 208 -4.62 -2.80 13.97
N LEU A 209 -4.06 -3.71 13.18
CA LEU A 209 -4.80 -4.37 12.11
C LEU A 209 -6.03 -5.15 12.62
N PRO A 210 -5.96 -5.90 13.76
CA PRO A 210 -7.12 -6.58 14.31
C PRO A 210 -8.29 -5.62 14.59
N ASP A 211 -8.01 -4.46 15.20
CA ASP A 211 -9.06 -3.47 15.53
C ASP A 211 -9.65 -2.84 14.27
N GLY A 212 -8.82 -2.51 13.28
CA GLY A 212 -9.29 -2.02 11.99
C GLY A 212 -10.22 -3.01 11.28
N LEU A 213 -9.87 -4.29 11.29
CA LEU A 213 -10.67 -5.36 10.69
C LEU A 213 -11.96 -5.64 11.49
N ARG A 214 -11.90 -5.54 12.83
CA ARG A 214 -13.09 -5.68 13.68
C ARG A 214 -14.12 -4.58 13.38
N ALA A 215 -13.67 -3.33 13.23
CA ALA A 215 -14.54 -2.23 12.84
C ALA A 215 -15.18 -2.44 11.45
N VAL A 216 -14.43 -3.02 10.50
CA VAL A 216 -14.99 -3.41 9.19
C VAL A 216 -16.04 -4.52 9.34
N GLN A 217 -15.77 -5.54 10.15
CA GLN A 217 -16.72 -6.61 10.43
C GLN A 217 -18.01 -6.08 11.08
N GLU A 218 -17.88 -5.21 12.09
CA GLU A 218 -19.02 -4.58 12.77
C GLU A 218 -19.88 -3.73 11.81
N ARG A 219 -19.24 -3.04 10.87
CA ARG A 219 -19.90 -2.14 9.92
C ARG A 219 -20.61 -2.89 8.79
N PHE A 220 -20.02 -3.96 8.27
CA PHE A 220 -20.45 -4.61 7.01
C PHE A 220 -20.84 -6.08 7.18
N GLY A 221 -20.45 -6.73 8.25
CA GLY A 221 -20.76 -8.15 8.48
C GLY A 221 -20.35 -9.04 7.31
N GLU A 222 -21.26 -9.88 6.86
CA GLU A 222 -21.05 -10.84 5.77
C GLU A 222 -21.02 -10.22 4.36
N ALA A 223 -21.33 -8.92 4.22
CA ALA A 223 -21.15 -8.22 2.95
C ALA A 223 -19.68 -8.10 2.53
N VAL A 224 -18.75 -8.27 3.47
CA VAL A 224 -17.30 -8.29 3.24
C VAL A 224 -16.74 -9.64 3.64
N LYS A 225 -16.07 -10.32 2.70
CA LYS A 225 -15.41 -11.60 2.98
C LYS A 225 -14.02 -11.39 3.51
N LEU A 226 -13.63 -12.14 4.55
CA LEU A 226 -12.25 -12.18 5.06
C LEU A 226 -11.58 -13.49 4.69
N ARG A 227 -10.35 -13.38 4.18
CA ARG A 227 -9.39 -14.48 3.99
C ARG A 227 -8.09 -14.14 4.71
N LEU A 228 -7.61 -15.06 5.52
CA LEU A 228 -6.35 -14.95 6.22
C LEU A 228 -5.35 -15.96 5.64
N VAL A 229 -4.20 -15.48 5.21
CA VAL A 229 -3.08 -16.30 4.75
C VAL A 229 -2.06 -16.35 5.87
N ASP A 230 -2.05 -17.44 6.62
CA ASP A 230 -1.11 -17.66 7.72
C ASP A 230 0.20 -18.23 7.17
N ARG A 231 1.29 -17.50 7.35
CA ARG A 231 2.64 -17.85 6.89
C ARG A 231 3.61 -18.18 8.04
N ARG A 232 3.11 -18.51 9.22
CA ARG A 232 3.95 -18.89 10.37
C ARG A 232 4.62 -20.27 10.22
N GLY A 233 4.12 -21.11 9.34
CA GLY A 233 4.70 -22.42 9.06
C GLY A 233 5.47 -22.45 7.75
N THR A 234 6.09 -23.59 7.46
CA THR A 234 6.78 -23.85 6.18
C THR A 234 5.84 -23.82 4.98
N ILE A 235 4.57 -24.13 5.21
CA ILE A 235 3.50 -24.10 4.19
C ILE A 235 2.47 -23.05 4.62
N SER A 236 2.12 -22.16 3.69
CA SER A 236 1.09 -21.16 3.93
C SER A 236 -0.29 -21.81 4.04
N THR A 237 -1.03 -21.49 5.09
CA THR A 237 -2.41 -21.97 5.29
C THR A 237 -3.39 -20.85 4.99
N VAL A 238 -4.44 -21.14 4.20
CA VAL A 238 -5.49 -20.18 3.89
C VAL A 238 -6.73 -20.48 4.74
N LEU A 239 -7.12 -19.53 5.57
CA LEU A 239 -8.26 -19.58 6.48
C LEU A 239 -9.33 -18.60 5.99
N SER A 240 -10.60 -19.02 5.93
CA SER A 240 -11.70 -18.19 5.44
C SER A 240 -12.70 -17.87 6.54
N GLY A 241 -13.12 -16.63 6.59
CA GLY A 241 -14.15 -16.11 7.50
C GLY A 241 -13.60 -15.39 8.73
N TRP A 242 -14.43 -14.50 9.25
CA TRP A 242 -14.15 -13.61 10.38
C TRP A 242 -13.79 -14.34 11.69
N ARG A 243 -14.20 -15.59 11.86
CA ARG A 243 -13.85 -16.41 13.03
C ARG A 243 -12.34 -16.60 13.24
N HIS A 244 -11.54 -16.32 12.21
CA HIS A 244 -10.07 -16.44 12.27
C HIS A 244 -9.36 -15.12 12.63
N LEU A 245 -10.10 -14.01 12.79
CA LEU A 245 -9.55 -12.72 13.18
C LEU A 245 -8.71 -12.77 14.47
N PRO A 246 -9.09 -13.53 15.54
CA PRO A 246 -8.29 -13.64 16.76
C PRO A 246 -6.84 -14.14 16.56
N LEU A 247 -6.55 -14.81 15.44
CA LEU A 247 -5.19 -15.23 15.12
C LEU A 247 -4.23 -14.06 14.98
N LEU A 248 -4.70 -12.92 14.46
CA LEU A 248 -3.89 -11.71 14.30
C LEU A 248 -3.57 -11.04 15.65
N GLU A 249 -4.37 -11.28 16.68
CA GLU A 249 -4.20 -10.73 18.03
C GLU A 249 -3.07 -11.43 18.79
N SER A 250 -2.68 -12.63 18.37
CA SER A 250 -1.62 -13.43 19.01
C SER A 250 -0.22 -12.80 18.94
N GLU A 251 0.00 -11.84 18.04
CA GLU A 251 1.28 -11.11 17.92
C GLU A 251 1.48 -10.07 19.04
N GLY A 252 0.42 -9.70 19.75
CA GLY A 252 0.47 -8.76 20.86
C GLY A 252 0.14 -7.32 20.47
N SER A 253 0.23 -6.45 21.46
CA SER A 253 -0.05 -5.01 21.29
C SER A 253 1.05 -4.31 20.49
N TYR A 254 0.72 -3.12 19.96
CA TYR A 254 1.69 -2.24 19.33
C TYR A 254 2.98 -2.06 20.14
N GLU A 255 2.86 -1.81 21.45
CA GLU A 255 4.02 -1.59 22.33
C GLU A 255 4.86 -2.87 22.51
N ALA A 256 4.23 -4.02 22.59
CA ALA A 256 4.93 -5.31 22.72
C ALA A 256 5.69 -5.63 21.41
N ILE A 257 5.05 -5.47 20.27
CA ILE A 257 5.67 -5.70 18.95
C ILE A 257 6.84 -4.73 18.75
N LYS A 258 6.64 -3.43 19.03
CA LYS A 258 7.69 -2.42 18.88
C LYS A 258 8.92 -2.71 19.72
N ARG A 259 8.74 -3.09 21.01
CA ARG A 259 9.86 -3.47 21.90
C ARG A 259 10.60 -4.69 21.37
N ASN A 260 9.86 -5.72 20.96
CA ASN A 260 10.46 -6.95 20.41
C ASN A 260 11.30 -6.66 19.16
N LEU A 261 10.73 -5.96 18.18
CA LEU A 261 11.43 -5.58 16.95
C LEU A 261 12.66 -4.71 17.25
N GLY A 262 12.57 -3.78 18.20
CA GLY A 262 13.70 -2.96 18.63
C GLY A 262 14.83 -3.79 19.21
N SER A 263 14.53 -4.78 20.05
CA SER A 263 15.52 -5.68 20.65
C SER A 263 16.22 -6.55 19.60
N ILE A 264 15.46 -7.06 18.62
CA ILE A 264 15.99 -7.85 17.51
C ILE A 264 16.91 -7.00 16.64
N LEU A 265 16.45 -5.81 16.27
CA LEU A 265 17.20 -4.86 15.43
C LEU A 265 18.54 -4.48 16.08
N GLU A 266 18.53 -4.16 17.37
CA GLU A 266 19.73 -3.83 18.14
C GLU A 266 20.71 -5.00 18.23
N ARG A 267 20.21 -6.20 18.52
CA ARG A 267 21.02 -7.43 18.57
C ARG A 267 21.67 -7.70 17.22
N ASP A 268 20.95 -7.56 16.12
CA ASP A 268 21.44 -7.86 14.78
C ASP A 268 22.45 -6.82 14.31
N TYR A 269 22.29 -5.55 14.69
CA TYR A 269 23.25 -4.50 14.45
C TYR A 269 24.56 -4.72 15.21
N ARG A 270 24.49 -5.00 16.53
CA ARG A 270 25.68 -5.28 17.36
C ARG A 270 26.44 -6.52 16.89
N ALA A 271 25.76 -7.50 16.34
CA ALA A 271 26.35 -8.70 15.79
C ALA A 271 26.91 -8.51 14.35
N GLY A 272 26.83 -7.30 13.79
CA GLY A 272 27.30 -7.00 12.42
C GLY A 272 26.49 -7.68 11.31
N ARG A 273 25.26 -8.15 11.61
CA ARG A 273 24.39 -8.79 10.60
C ARG A 273 23.69 -7.79 9.69
N ILE A 274 23.55 -6.56 10.13
CA ILE A 274 22.97 -5.45 9.35
C ILE A 274 23.89 -4.24 9.40
N GLY A 275 23.95 -3.48 8.29
CA GLY A 275 24.71 -2.25 8.19
C GLY A 275 24.02 -1.08 8.91
N GLN A 276 24.80 -0.01 9.12
CA GLN A 276 24.33 1.18 9.83
C GLN A 276 23.14 1.86 9.14
N GLU A 277 23.13 1.92 7.81
CA GLU A 277 22.04 2.55 7.05
C GLU A 277 20.71 1.77 7.21
N ALA A 278 20.76 0.45 7.12
CA ALA A 278 19.60 -0.42 7.35
C ALA A 278 19.08 -0.28 8.78
N TYR A 279 19.98 -0.22 9.77
CA TYR A 279 19.63 0.00 11.16
C TYR A 279 18.96 1.36 11.38
N GLU A 280 19.53 2.45 10.86
CA GLU A 280 18.98 3.80 10.98
C GLU A 280 17.62 3.92 10.26
N GLN A 281 17.48 3.33 9.07
CA GLN A 281 16.23 3.30 8.33
C GLN A 281 15.15 2.54 9.10
N ALA A 282 15.47 1.38 9.67
CA ALA A 282 14.54 0.60 10.46
C ALA A 282 14.11 1.31 11.76
N LEU A 283 14.95 2.16 12.33
CA LEU A 283 14.59 3.08 13.43
C LEU A 283 13.72 4.26 12.98
N GLY A 284 13.48 4.43 11.67
CA GLY A 284 12.75 5.57 11.13
C GLY A 284 13.54 6.88 11.12
N LYS A 285 14.87 6.82 11.27
CA LYS A 285 15.72 8.01 11.15
C LYS A 285 15.73 8.52 9.71
N ALA A 286 15.86 9.83 9.55
CA ALA A 286 15.99 10.41 8.22
C ALA A 286 17.29 9.90 7.55
N PRO A 287 17.24 9.57 6.24
CA PRO A 287 18.43 9.22 5.50
C PRO A 287 19.50 10.31 5.60
N ARG A 288 20.79 9.90 5.61
CA ARG A 288 21.91 10.84 5.61
C ARG A 288 21.92 11.67 4.35
N ASP A 289 22.52 12.86 4.43
CA ASP A 289 22.72 13.68 3.26
C ASP A 289 23.63 12.97 2.25
N PHE A 290 23.36 13.17 0.95
CA PHE A 290 24.28 12.72 -0.07
C PHE A 290 25.63 13.42 0.18
N HIS A 291 26.70 12.66 0.40
CA HIS A 291 28.04 13.24 0.37
C HIS A 291 28.27 13.79 -1.05
N ARG A 292 28.41 15.10 -1.13
CA ARG A 292 28.78 15.81 -2.37
C ARG A 292 30.20 15.50 -2.76
#